data_f8bc08f5ba20518f100e5cc4ccf9de44
#
_entry.id   f8bc08f5ba20518f100e5cc4ccf9de44
#
_cell.length_a   1.000
_cell.length_b   1.000
_cell.length_c   1.000
_cell.angle_alpha   90.00
_cell.angle_beta   90.00
_cell.angle_gamma   90.00
#
_symmetry.space_group_name_H-M   'P 1'
#
loop_
_entity.id
_entity.type
_entity.pdbx_description
1 polymer ?
#
loop_
_entity_poly.entity_id
_entity_poly.type
_entity_poly.pdbx_seq_one_letter_code
_entity_poly.pdbx_strand_id
1 'polypeptide(L)'
;MPKSFKVKVSETGTFRTIYSSPHSGSNYSEEFLAQSNLNLIELRSSEDAFIGELFEIATNYGSAFIEATFPRSFIDLNRSHLELDPKLFQGDFEYESTPRNFAGFGVIPRLSGKGNSIYNSFLSLDEAQKRLKKFYHPYHDNLKKLVHKAQLTSGFAIIFDCHSMPSSFPFFQGSNYREHTSDIVLGDLNGASCDPWLTRKVKAIFESQGFSVSINKPFAGGFITKNYGIPKKSIHAIQIEINRGLYMDEEKIKPNNNFKAFKSTLAGIILKLSSIGQVKDFFEVAAE
;
A
#
# COMPACT_ATOMS: atom_id res chain seq x y z
N MET A 1 21.46 -5.25 11.90
CA MET A 1 20.20 -4.49 11.78
C MET A 1 19.22 -5.29 10.95
N PRO A 2 17.94 -5.33 11.28
CA PRO A 2 16.94 -5.99 10.42
C PRO A 2 16.92 -5.32 9.04
N LYS A 3 16.65 -6.12 8.00
CA LYS A 3 16.51 -5.60 6.63
C LYS A 3 15.34 -4.62 6.60
N SER A 4 15.46 -3.52 5.85
CA SER A 4 14.41 -2.49 5.72
C SER A 4 13.15 -2.99 4.98
N PHE A 5 13.25 -4.09 4.27
CA PHE A 5 12.12 -4.74 3.58
C PHE A 5 12.41 -6.22 3.39
N LYS A 6 11.36 -6.99 3.10
CA LYS A 6 11.43 -8.40 2.70
C LYS A 6 10.96 -8.51 1.26
N VAL A 7 11.64 -9.37 0.49
CA VAL A 7 11.20 -9.78 -0.85
C VAL A 7 11.10 -11.28 -0.86
N LYS A 8 9.97 -11.79 -1.30
CA LYS A 8 9.76 -13.21 -1.59
C LYS A 8 9.28 -13.36 -3.03
N VAL A 9 9.76 -14.35 -3.71
CA VAL A 9 9.35 -14.69 -5.07
C VAL A 9 8.93 -16.15 -5.11
N SER A 10 8.10 -16.51 -6.08
CA SER A 10 7.73 -17.92 -6.30
C SER A 10 8.96 -18.78 -6.57
N GLU A 11 8.90 -20.06 -6.23
CA GLU A 11 10.00 -21.03 -6.41
C GLU A 11 10.44 -21.13 -7.89
N THR A 12 9.52 -21.01 -8.83
CA THR A 12 9.82 -21.00 -10.27
C THR A 12 10.61 -19.78 -10.73
N GLY A 13 10.67 -18.74 -9.90
CA GLY A 13 11.33 -17.47 -10.22
C GLY A 13 10.67 -16.65 -11.35
N THR A 14 9.58 -17.16 -11.95
CA THR A 14 8.76 -16.45 -12.96
C THR A 14 7.45 -16.00 -12.32
N PHE A 15 7.04 -14.76 -12.58
CA PHE A 15 5.79 -14.21 -12.05
C PHE A 15 5.33 -13.07 -12.95
N ARG A 16 4.03 -12.76 -12.87
CA ARG A 16 3.36 -11.64 -13.60
C ARG A 16 2.82 -10.61 -12.64
N THR A 17 2.43 -11.08 -11.46
CA THR A 17 1.80 -10.29 -10.42
C THR A 17 2.78 -10.05 -9.27
N ILE A 18 2.77 -8.84 -8.76
CA ILE A 18 3.61 -8.37 -7.68
C ILE A 18 2.70 -7.76 -6.63
N TYR A 19 2.78 -8.26 -5.41
CA TYR A 19 2.05 -7.71 -4.27
C TYR A 19 3.03 -6.84 -3.46
N SER A 20 2.69 -5.56 -3.31
CA SER A 20 3.46 -4.56 -2.58
C SER A 20 2.71 -4.20 -1.31
N SER A 21 3.32 -4.38 -0.14
CA SER A 21 2.77 -3.96 1.15
C SER A 21 3.71 -2.93 1.80
N PRO A 22 3.55 -1.64 1.45
CA PRO A 22 4.48 -0.61 1.87
C PRO A 22 4.25 -0.12 3.30
N HIS A 23 3.10 -0.42 3.92
CA HIS A 23 2.66 0.16 5.17
C HIS A 23 2.38 -0.83 6.31
N SER A 24 2.68 -2.12 6.12
CA SER A 24 2.43 -3.16 7.14
C SER A 24 3.59 -3.34 8.13
N GLY A 25 4.71 -2.63 7.92
CA GLY A 25 5.88 -2.74 8.78
C GLY A 25 5.64 -2.22 10.20
N SER A 26 6.14 -2.96 11.19
CA SER A 26 5.94 -2.71 12.62
C SER A 26 7.25 -2.69 13.43
N ASN A 27 8.41 -2.58 12.77
CA ASN A 27 9.70 -2.45 13.45
C ASN A 27 9.96 -0.99 13.84
N TYR A 28 9.52 -0.61 15.03
CA TYR A 28 9.78 0.70 15.63
C TYR A 28 11.14 0.67 16.32
N SER A 29 12.11 1.43 15.79
CA SER A 29 13.42 1.55 16.46
C SER A 29 13.32 2.40 17.74
N GLU A 30 14.18 2.10 18.72
CA GLU A 30 14.26 2.90 19.95
C GLU A 30 14.56 4.37 19.66
N GLU A 31 15.40 4.66 18.65
CA GLU A 31 15.72 6.00 18.19
C GLU A 31 14.46 6.74 17.70
N PHE A 32 13.60 6.08 16.92
CA PHE A 32 12.36 6.68 16.45
C PHE A 32 11.36 6.91 17.58
N LEU A 33 11.23 5.94 18.50
CA LEU A 33 10.36 6.07 19.67
C LEU A 33 10.81 7.23 20.57
N ALA A 34 12.13 7.43 20.75
CA ALA A 34 12.67 8.53 21.53
C ALA A 34 12.44 9.93 20.89
N GLN A 35 12.28 9.99 19.57
CA GLN A 35 11.96 11.23 18.84
C GLN A 35 10.46 11.56 18.85
N SER A 36 9.60 10.62 19.30
CA SER A 36 8.16 10.76 19.20
C SER A 36 7.51 11.27 20.48
N ASN A 37 6.49 12.13 20.31
CA ASN A 37 5.57 12.51 21.38
C ASN A 37 4.49 11.45 21.64
N LEU A 38 4.36 10.46 20.75
CA LEU A 38 3.28 9.50 20.75
C LEU A 38 3.75 8.18 21.39
N ASN A 39 2.85 7.52 22.08
CA ASN A 39 3.08 6.14 22.49
C ASN A 39 2.99 5.18 21.29
N LEU A 40 3.39 3.93 21.51
CA LEU A 40 3.46 2.93 20.44
C LEU A 40 2.10 2.68 19.77
N ILE A 41 1.00 2.65 20.51
CA ILE A 41 -0.34 2.40 19.94
C ILE A 41 -0.80 3.57 19.06
N GLU A 42 -0.50 4.78 19.47
CA GLU A 42 -0.79 5.99 18.68
C GLU A 42 0.01 6.01 17.38
N LEU A 43 1.29 5.68 17.42
CA LEU A 43 2.13 5.54 16.22
C LEU A 43 1.61 4.44 15.29
N ARG A 44 1.23 3.29 15.85
CA ARG A 44 0.68 2.15 15.13
C ARG A 44 -0.68 2.42 14.48
N SER A 45 -1.39 3.47 14.87
CA SER A 45 -2.65 3.87 14.21
C SER A 45 -2.49 4.17 12.72
N SER A 46 -1.26 4.48 12.28
CA SER A 46 -0.90 4.70 10.87
C SER A 46 -0.64 3.41 10.09
N GLU A 47 -0.47 2.27 10.77
CA GLU A 47 -0.14 1.00 10.11
C GLU A 47 -1.33 0.47 9.31
N ASP A 48 -1.02 -0.18 8.19
CA ASP A 48 -1.89 -1.16 7.56
C ASP A 48 -1.59 -2.53 8.20
N ALA A 49 -1.91 -2.63 9.50
CA ALA A 49 -1.54 -3.77 10.32
C ALA A 49 -2.08 -5.08 9.74
N PHE A 50 -1.25 -6.13 9.76
CA PHE A 50 -1.53 -7.47 9.25
C PHE A 50 -1.64 -7.61 7.72
N ILE A 51 -1.62 -6.51 6.94
CA ILE A 51 -1.73 -6.60 5.46
C ILE A 51 -0.59 -7.44 4.88
N GLY A 52 0.64 -7.27 5.37
CA GLY A 52 1.75 -8.14 4.95
C GLY A 52 1.47 -9.61 5.18
N GLU A 53 0.98 -9.99 6.37
CA GLU A 53 0.63 -11.37 6.72
C GLU A 53 -0.52 -11.93 5.86
N LEU A 54 -1.49 -11.08 5.52
CA LEU A 54 -2.64 -11.46 4.71
C LEU A 54 -2.28 -11.73 3.25
N PHE A 55 -1.35 -10.95 2.67
CA PHE A 55 -0.99 -11.05 1.25
C PHE A 55 0.26 -11.89 0.98
N GLU A 56 1.07 -12.24 1.97
CA GLU A 56 2.30 -13.03 1.77
C GLU A 56 2.06 -14.38 1.07
N ILE A 57 0.86 -14.96 1.24
CA ILE A 57 0.45 -16.22 0.60
C ILE A 57 0.52 -16.15 -0.94
N ALA A 58 0.54 -14.97 -1.55
CA ALA A 58 0.64 -14.75 -2.99
C ALA A 58 1.86 -15.46 -3.61
N THR A 59 2.94 -15.62 -2.85
CA THR A 59 4.15 -16.31 -3.31
C THR A 59 3.92 -17.80 -3.58
N ASN A 60 3.01 -18.43 -2.86
CA ASN A 60 2.62 -19.82 -3.07
C ASN A 60 1.79 -19.99 -4.36
N TYR A 61 1.25 -18.89 -4.90
CA TYR A 61 0.44 -18.86 -6.11
C TYR A 61 1.19 -18.27 -7.32
N GLY A 62 2.53 -18.33 -7.28
CA GLY A 62 3.35 -17.93 -8.41
C GLY A 62 3.57 -16.42 -8.56
N SER A 63 3.37 -15.64 -7.50
CA SER A 63 3.57 -14.19 -7.50
C SER A 63 4.86 -13.77 -6.79
N ALA A 64 5.26 -12.51 -6.97
CA ALA A 64 6.25 -11.86 -6.13
C ALA A 64 5.56 -11.06 -5.01
N PHE A 65 6.22 -10.95 -3.86
CA PHE A 65 5.76 -10.17 -2.72
C PHE A 65 6.91 -9.31 -2.18
N ILE A 66 6.62 -8.03 -1.91
CA ILE A 66 7.55 -7.11 -1.27
C ILE A 66 6.85 -6.39 -0.12
N GLU A 67 7.47 -6.37 1.06
CA GLU A 67 6.91 -5.80 2.28
C GLU A 67 7.93 -4.91 2.98
N ALA A 68 7.53 -3.70 3.39
CA ALA A 68 8.31 -2.87 4.29
C ALA A 68 8.32 -3.48 5.71
N THR A 69 9.45 -3.39 6.41
CA THR A 69 9.54 -3.88 7.80
C THR A 69 9.42 -2.74 8.83
N PHE A 70 9.69 -1.52 8.42
CA PHE A 70 9.58 -0.31 9.24
C PHE A 70 8.20 0.33 9.12
N PRO A 71 7.77 1.11 10.12
CA PRO A 71 6.44 1.69 10.10
C PRO A 71 6.29 2.86 9.11
N ARG A 72 5.11 2.98 8.55
CA ARG A 72 4.71 4.11 7.71
C ARG A 72 4.90 5.46 8.40
N SER A 73 4.69 5.55 9.71
CA SER A 73 4.89 6.78 10.49
C SER A 73 6.34 7.23 10.55
N PHE A 74 7.31 6.37 10.23
CA PHE A 74 8.72 6.70 10.13
C PHE A 74 9.10 7.20 8.74
N ILE A 75 8.61 6.52 7.68
CA ILE A 75 8.76 6.91 6.27
C ILE A 75 7.66 6.26 5.43
N ASP A 76 6.95 7.05 4.63
CA ASP A 76 5.84 6.61 3.79
C ASP A 76 6.33 6.29 2.37
N LEU A 77 6.38 5.00 2.05
CA LEU A 77 6.79 4.51 0.72
C LEU A 77 5.76 4.79 -0.38
N ASN A 78 4.54 5.16 -0.01
CA ASN A 78 3.50 5.52 -0.99
C ASN A 78 3.34 7.04 -1.16
N ARG A 79 4.49 7.76 -1.03
CA ARG A 79 4.68 9.18 -1.32
C ARG A 79 5.89 9.38 -2.23
N SER A 80 5.94 10.49 -2.96
CA SER A 80 7.15 10.91 -3.64
C SER A 80 8.24 11.26 -2.60
N HIS A 81 9.49 10.90 -2.87
CA HIS A 81 10.62 11.27 -2.00
C HIS A 81 10.81 12.78 -1.88
N LEU A 82 10.25 13.55 -2.79
CA LEU A 82 10.25 15.01 -2.78
C LEU A 82 9.09 15.61 -1.96
N GLU A 83 8.09 14.82 -1.54
CA GLU A 83 6.99 15.28 -0.70
C GLU A 83 7.42 15.44 0.77
N LEU A 84 8.43 16.29 1.03
CA LEU A 84 8.82 16.68 2.39
C LEU A 84 7.85 17.74 2.94
N ASP A 85 7.47 17.61 4.22
CA ASP A 85 6.60 18.61 4.89
C ASP A 85 7.44 19.81 5.34
N PRO A 86 7.24 21.04 4.77
CA PRO A 86 8.01 22.21 5.14
C PRO A 86 7.83 22.65 6.62
N LYS A 87 6.82 22.12 7.31
CA LYS A 87 6.60 22.37 8.74
C LYS A 87 7.34 21.41 9.65
N LEU A 88 8.02 20.39 9.09
CA LEU A 88 8.77 19.41 9.86
C LEU A 88 10.29 19.70 9.86
N PHE A 89 10.78 20.45 8.86
CA PHE A 89 12.20 20.72 8.67
C PHE A 89 12.51 22.21 8.80
N GLN A 90 13.71 22.54 9.25
CA GLN A 90 14.20 23.92 9.31
C GLN A 90 15.09 24.23 8.10
N GLY A 91 15.06 25.50 7.65
CA GLY A 91 15.87 26.01 6.55
C GLY A 91 15.20 25.88 5.19
N ASP A 92 15.87 26.38 4.17
CA ASP A 92 15.40 26.32 2.78
C ASP A 92 15.82 24.99 2.15
N PHE A 93 14.89 24.32 1.49
CA PHE A 93 15.11 23.07 0.77
C PHE A 93 14.09 22.91 -0.35
N GLU A 94 14.46 22.11 -1.35
CA GLU A 94 13.55 21.76 -2.42
C GLU A 94 12.56 20.68 -1.99
N TYR A 95 11.28 20.87 -2.31
CA TYR A 95 10.23 19.90 -2.05
C TYR A 95 9.10 20.01 -3.09
N GLU A 96 8.42 18.90 -3.31
CA GLU A 96 7.19 18.87 -4.11
C GLU A 96 6.02 19.36 -3.26
N SER A 97 5.36 20.45 -3.71
CA SER A 97 4.22 21.01 -3.00
C SER A 97 2.96 20.22 -3.33
N THR A 98 2.41 19.52 -2.35
CA THR A 98 1.15 18.79 -2.47
C THR A 98 0.22 19.11 -1.28
N PRO A 99 -1.12 19.01 -1.45
CA PRO A 99 -2.04 19.18 -0.32
C PRO A 99 -1.73 18.22 0.85
N ARG A 100 -1.16 17.06 0.56
CA ARG A 100 -0.88 16.02 1.56
C ARG A 100 0.33 16.35 2.43
N ASN A 101 1.47 16.79 1.85
CA ASN A 101 2.62 17.15 2.67
C ASN A 101 2.34 18.39 3.54
N PHE A 102 1.62 19.38 3.03
CA PHE A 102 1.15 20.52 3.84
C PHE A 102 0.20 20.11 4.98
N ALA A 103 -0.60 19.07 4.75
CA ALA A 103 -1.47 18.50 5.79
C ALA A 103 -0.73 17.64 6.82
N GLY A 104 0.58 17.41 6.66
CA GLY A 104 1.38 16.61 7.59
C GLY A 104 1.59 15.15 7.18
N PHE A 105 1.21 14.78 5.96
CA PHE A 105 1.27 13.41 5.42
C PHE A 105 2.25 13.30 4.24
N GLY A 106 3.42 13.92 4.36
CA GLY A 106 4.52 13.80 3.40
C GLY A 106 5.22 12.44 3.48
N VAL A 107 6.36 12.32 2.76
CA VAL A 107 7.19 11.09 2.76
C VAL A 107 7.75 10.77 4.15
N ILE A 108 8.03 11.79 4.96
CA ILE A 108 8.25 11.66 6.40
C ILE A 108 7.06 12.32 7.08
N PRO A 109 6.08 11.53 7.57
CA PRO A 109 4.85 12.09 8.10
C PRO A 109 5.11 12.86 9.40
N ARG A 110 4.58 14.08 9.48
CA ARG A 110 4.57 14.87 10.72
C ARG A 110 3.42 14.47 11.63
N LEU A 111 2.32 13.98 11.04
CA LEU A 111 1.12 13.57 11.76
C LEU A 111 0.89 12.06 11.66
N SER A 112 0.39 11.47 12.74
CA SER A 112 -0.09 10.08 12.77
C SER A 112 -1.43 9.95 12.01
N GLY A 113 -1.88 8.72 11.77
CA GLY A 113 -3.19 8.43 11.16
C GLY A 113 -4.39 9.05 11.92
N LYS A 114 -4.22 9.36 13.21
CA LYS A 114 -5.21 10.07 14.04
C LYS A 114 -5.03 11.59 14.06
N GLY A 115 -4.06 12.14 13.32
CA GLY A 115 -3.81 13.58 13.24
C GLY A 115 -2.95 14.14 14.38
N ASN A 116 -2.37 13.31 15.24
CA ASN A 116 -1.50 13.75 16.33
C ASN A 116 -0.08 13.97 15.83
N SER A 117 0.61 15.02 16.36
CA SER A 117 2.02 15.29 16.02
C SER A 117 2.92 14.14 16.46
N ILE A 118 3.69 13.58 15.52
CA ILE A 118 4.59 12.47 15.79
C ILE A 118 5.83 12.94 16.55
N TYR A 119 6.46 14.02 16.09
CA TYR A 119 7.78 14.45 16.58
C TYR A 119 7.68 15.50 17.67
N ASN A 120 8.64 15.45 18.60
CA ASN A 120 8.81 16.41 19.69
C ASN A 120 9.63 17.65 19.29
N SER A 121 10.28 17.62 18.12
CA SER A 121 11.10 18.70 17.59
C SER A 121 11.15 18.65 16.06
N PHE A 122 11.72 19.68 15.44
CA PHE A 122 12.05 19.63 14.03
C PHE A 122 13.08 18.53 13.73
N LEU A 123 12.97 17.93 12.54
CA LEU A 123 13.97 17.03 12.03
C LEU A 123 14.99 17.77 11.15
N SER A 124 16.21 17.28 11.10
CA SER A 124 17.21 17.78 10.16
C SER A 124 16.99 17.20 8.76
N LEU A 125 17.39 17.94 7.73
CA LEU A 125 17.39 17.43 6.35
C LEU A 125 18.34 16.24 6.17
N ASP A 126 19.44 16.20 6.93
CA ASP A 126 20.38 15.07 6.95
C ASP A 126 19.68 13.79 7.44
N GLU A 127 18.83 13.88 8.47
CA GLU A 127 18.02 12.76 8.93
C GLU A 127 17.02 12.29 7.84
N ALA A 128 16.38 13.24 7.14
CA ALA A 128 15.50 12.91 6.03
C ALA A 128 16.25 12.16 4.92
N GLN A 129 17.42 12.66 4.51
CA GLN A 129 18.26 12.03 3.49
C GLN A 129 18.73 10.63 3.90
N LYS A 130 19.14 10.45 5.17
CA LYS A 130 19.51 9.14 5.71
C LYS A 130 18.35 8.14 5.63
N ARG A 131 17.13 8.55 5.99
CA ARG A 131 15.94 7.70 5.88
C ARG A 131 15.63 7.35 4.44
N LEU A 132 15.64 8.32 3.53
CA LEU A 132 15.43 8.09 2.11
C LEU A 132 16.44 7.11 1.53
N LYS A 133 17.73 7.32 1.80
CA LYS A 133 18.82 6.48 1.32
C LYS A 133 18.74 5.05 1.84
N LYS A 134 18.39 4.87 3.13
CA LYS A 134 18.42 3.55 3.79
C LYS A 134 17.16 2.74 3.63
N PHE A 135 15.99 3.40 3.51
CA PHE A 135 14.68 2.74 3.55
C PHE A 135 13.88 2.93 2.27
N TYR A 136 13.78 4.15 1.76
CA TYR A 136 12.93 4.49 0.62
C TYR A 136 13.50 3.97 -0.70
N HIS A 137 14.68 4.44 -1.08
CA HIS A 137 15.27 4.08 -2.37
C HIS A 137 15.48 2.57 -2.53
N PRO A 138 16.02 1.82 -1.54
CA PRO A 138 16.19 0.38 -1.69
C PRO A 138 14.89 -0.40 -1.91
N TYR A 139 13.78 0.02 -1.28
CA TYR A 139 12.47 -0.58 -1.50
C TYR A 139 12.00 -0.35 -2.94
N HIS A 140 12.01 0.90 -3.40
CA HIS A 140 11.58 1.26 -4.74
C HIS A 140 12.48 0.68 -5.83
N ASP A 141 13.79 0.57 -5.61
CA ASP A 141 14.72 -0.08 -6.53
C ASP A 141 14.41 -1.58 -6.69
N ASN A 142 14.05 -2.25 -5.58
CA ASN A 142 13.64 -3.65 -5.65
C ASN A 142 12.27 -3.81 -6.31
N LEU A 143 11.30 -2.96 -6.03
CA LEU A 143 10.00 -2.98 -6.70
C LEU A 143 10.17 -2.78 -8.22
N LYS A 144 11.02 -1.83 -8.65
CA LYS A 144 11.37 -1.65 -10.08
C LYS A 144 11.97 -2.90 -10.70
N LYS A 145 12.89 -3.59 -10.00
CA LYS A 145 13.50 -4.83 -10.47
C LYS A 145 12.46 -5.94 -10.63
N LEU A 146 11.51 -6.06 -9.69
CA LEU A 146 10.42 -7.02 -9.78
C LEU A 146 9.52 -6.74 -10.98
N VAL A 147 9.13 -5.48 -11.19
CA VAL A 147 8.32 -5.07 -12.35
C VAL A 147 9.03 -5.38 -13.66
N HIS A 148 10.30 -5.00 -13.77
CA HIS A 148 11.10 -5.27 -14.97
C HIS A 148 11.22 -6.77 -15.24
N LYS A 149 11.47 -7.58 -14.20
CA LYS A 149 11.54 -9.03 -14.33
C LYS A 149 10.22 -9.63 -14.80
N ALA A 150 9.08 -9.19 -14.26
CA ALA A 150 7.76 -9.63 -14.69
C ALA A 150 7.52 -9.32 -16.18
N GLN A 151 7.85 -8.10 -16.63
CA GLN A 151 7.76 -7.72 -18.05
C GLN A 151 8.64 -8.57 -18.95
N LEU A 152 9.89 -8.81 -18.58
CA LEU A 152 10.83 -9.62 -19.38
C LEU A 152 10.35 -11.06 -19.54
N THR A 153 9.77 -11.64 -18.49
CA THR A 153 9.39 -13.06 -18.47
C THR A 153 7.98 -13.32 -19.00
N SER A 154 7.09 -12.32 -18.96
CA SER A 154 5.68 -12.51 -19.23
C SER A 154 5.06 -11.50 -20.19
N GLY A 155 5.85 -10.52 -20.65
CA GLY A 155 5.39 -9.45 -21.54
C GLY A 155 4.62 -8.32 -20.84
N PHE A 156 4.20 -8.51 -19.56
CA PHE A 156 3.46 -7.53 -18.78
C PHE A 156 3.70 -7.70 -17.27
N ALA A 157 3.29 -6.70 -16.50
CA ALA A 157 3.35 -6.73 -15.04
C ALA A 157 2.08 -6.16 -14.42
N ILE A 158 1.59 -6.77 -13.35
CA ILE A 158 0.50 -6.26 -12.52
C ILE A 158 1.02 -6.06 -11.11
N ILE A 159 0.90 -4.83 -10.60
CA ILE A 159 1.19 -4.48 -9.22
C ILE A 159 -0.13 -4.37 -8.47
N PHE A 160 -0.29 -5.17 -7.43
CA PHE A 160 -1.31 -4.99 -6.41
C PHE A 160 -0.67 -4.27 -5.23
N ASP A 161 -1.01 -2.98 -5.07
CA ASP A 161 -0.55 -2.14 -3.97
C ASP A 161 -1.49 -2.33 -2.78
N CYS A 162 -1.05 -3.11 -1.78
CA CYS A 162 -1.88 -3.70 -0.74
C CYS A 162 -1.92 -2.82 0.49
N HIS A 163 -3.11 -2.33 0.83
CA HIS A 163 -3.37 -1.42 1.92
C HIS A 163 -4.61 -1.81 2.74
N SER A 164 -4.83 -1.08 3.81
CA SER A 164 -6.07 -1.13 4.57
C SER A 164 -6.54 0.27 4.93
N MET A 165 -7.86 0.43 5.00
CA MET A 165 -8.51 1.66 5.39
C MET A 165 -9.26 1.51 6.71
N PRO A 166 -9.39 2.59 7.51
CA PRO A 166 -10.23 2.59 8.70
C PRO A 166 -11.68 2.21 8.38
N SER A 167 -12.34 1.52 9.28
CA SER A 167 -13.77 1.17 9.17
C SER A 167 -14.69 2.39 9.27
N SER A 168 -14.20 3.50 9.85
CA SER A 168 -14.89 4.78 9.92
C SER A 168 -13.91 5.94 9.67
N PHE A 169 -14.39 6.99 9.03
CA PHE A 169 -13.62 8.20 8.73
C PHE A 169 -14.12 9.41 9.52
N PRO A 170 -13.63 9.64 10.75
CA PRO A 170 -14.09 10.77 11.57
C PRO A 170 -13.63 12.13 11.05
N PHE A 171 -12.64 12.19 10.14
CA PHE A 171 -11.99 13.44 9.71
C PHE A 171 -12.56 14.12 8.47
N PHE A 172 -13.51 13.51 7.78
CA PHE A 172 -14.24 14.23 6.71
C PHE A 172 -15.44 14.99 7.29
N GLN A 173 -15.17 15.94 8.19
CA GLN A 173 -16.21 16.89 8.65
C GLN A 173 -16.73 17.68 7.46
N GLY A 174 -18.01 17.51 7.16
CA GLY A 174 -18.71 18.22 6.09
C GLY A 174 -19.18 17.37 4.92
N SER A 175 -18.82 16.10 4.85
CA SER A 175 -19.44 15.17 3.92
C SER A 175 -20.44 14.27 4.66
N ASN A 176 -21.61 14.00 4.07
CA ASN A 176 -22.58 13.02 4.54
C ASN A 176 -22.06 11.57 4.47
N TYR A 177 -20.74 11.37 4.53
CA TYR A 177 -20.05 10.07 4.52
C TYR A 177 -20.11 9.37 5.89
N ARG A 178 -21.30 9.32 6.49
CA ARG A 178 -21.65 8.29 7.48
C ARG A 178 -22.12 6.99 6.81
N GLU A 179 -22.17 6.98 5.49
CA GLU A 179 -22.61 5.83 4.72
C GLU A 179 -21.45 4.87 4.51
N HIS A 180 -21.67 3.65 4.92
CA HIS A 180 -20.94 2.41 4.74
C HIS A 180 -19.73 2.51 3.78
N THR A 181 -18.52 2.55 4.36
CA THR A 181 -17.33 2.27 3.56
C THR A 181 -17.48 0.88 2.97
N SER A 182 -17.28 0.75 1.65
CA SER A 182 -17.23 -0.56 1.02
C SER A 182 -16.21 -1.44 1.74
N ASP A 183 -16.39 -2.75 1.69
CA ASP A 183 -15.44 -3.71 2.24
C ASP A 183 -14.07 -3.57 1.59
N ILE A 184 -14.07 -3.30 0.28
CA ILE A 184 -12.87 -3.14 -0.54
C ILE A 184 -12.99 -1.86 -1.37
N VAL A 185 -11.90 -1.09 -1.48
CA VAL A 185 -11.77 0.00 -2.43
C VAL A 185 -10.62 -0.32 -3.39
N LEU A 186 -10.88 -0.22 -4.68
CA LEU A 186 -9.88 -0.35 -5.73
C LEU A 186 -9.52 1.03 -6.27
N GLY A 187 -8.22 1.36 -6.26
CA GLY A 187 -7.69 2.61 -6.79
C GLY A 187 -6.87 2.35 -8.05
N ASP A 188 -7.30 2.89 -9.19
CA ASP A 188 -6.62 2.79 -10.48
C ASP A 188 -6.32 4.16 -11.10
N LEU A 189 -6.38 5.24 -10.28
CA LEU A 189 -6.23 6.63 -10.71
C LEU A 189 -7.21 7.01 -11.83
N ASN A 190 -8.46 6.57 -11.73
CA ASN A 190 -9.51 6.76 -12.73
C ASN A 190 -9.10 6.22 -14.11
N GLY A 191 -8.49 5.03 -14.15
CA GLY A 191 -8.03 4.34 -15.34
C GLY A 191 -6.62 4.76 -15.81
N ALA A 192 -5.94 5.68 -15.11
CA ALA A 192 -4.61 6.15 -15.54
C ALA A 192 -3.48 5.15 -15.23
N SER A 193 -3.62 4.32 -14.18
CA SER A 193 -2.60 3.36 -13.76
C SER A 193 -2.89 1.91 -14.13
N CYS A 194 -4.09 1.63 -14.64
CA CYS A 194 -4.52 0.28 -14.99
C CYS A 194 -5.55 0.30 -16.11
N ASP A 195 -5.54 -0.71 -16.96
CA ASP A 195 -6.60 -0.89 -17.96
C ASP A 195 -7.95 -1.19 -17.29
N PRO A 196 -9.06 -0.60 -17.78
CA PRO A 196 -10.38 -0.77 -17.17
C PRO A 196 -10.85 -2.22 -17.10
N TRP A 197 -10.48 -3.07 -18.07
CA TRP A 197 -10.85 -4.49 -18.04
C TRP A 197 -10.26 -5.19 -16.82
N LEU A 198 -9.01 -4.88 -16.47
CA LEU A 198 -8.34 -5.49 -15.33
C LEU A 198 -8.96 -5.02 -14.02
N THR A 199 -9.27 -3.72 -13.88
CA THR A 199 -9.97 -3.19 -12.70
C THR A 199 -11.34 -3.86 -12.53
N ARG A 200 -12.11 -4.03 -13.62
CA ARG A 200 -13.39 -4.77 -13.58
C ARG A 200 -13.21 -6.23 -13.18
N LYS A 201 -12.19 -6.92 -13.71
CA LYS A 201 -11.89 -8.31 -13.35
C LYS A 201 -11.53 -8.46 -11.88
N VAL A 202 -10.66 -7.59 -11.36
CA VAL A 202 -10.31 -7.56 -9.93
C VAL A 202 -11.56 -7.32 -9.07
N LYS A 203 -12.40 -6.35 -9.45
CA LYS A 203 -13.67 -6.07 -8.77
C LYS A 203 -14.57 -7.31 -8.73
N ALA A 204 -14.80 -7.95 -9.87
CA ALA A 204 -15.64 -9.14 -9.97
C ALA A 204 -15.12 -10.30 -9.10
N ILE A 205 -13.80 -10.47 -8.98
CA ILE A 205 -13.19 -11.49 -8.11
C ILE A 205 -13.56 -11.25 -6.63
N PHE A 206 -13.47 -10.02 -6.13
CA PHE A 206 -13.87 -9.70 -4.76
C PHE A 206 -15.38 -9.83 -4.57
N GLU A 207 -16.20 -9.31 -5.49
CA GLU A 207 -17.66 -9.39 -5.43
C GLU A 207 -18.16 -10.84 -5.47
N SER A 208 -17.46 -11.73 -6.18
CA SER A 208 -17.80 -13.19 -6.20
C SER A 208 -17.64 -13.87 -4.84
N GLN A 209 -16.98 -13.23 -3.90
CA GLN A 209 -16.81 -13.70 -2.51
C GLN A 209 -17.71 -12.93 -1.52
N GLY A 210 -18.66 -12.13 -2.04
CA GLY A 210 -19.64 -11.39 -1.24
C GLY A 210 -19.18 -10.05 -0.70
N PHE A 211 -18.00 -9.54 -1.10
CA PHE A 211 -17.52 -8.23 -0.68
C PHE A 211 -18.14 -7.10 -1.51
N SER A 212 -18.50 -6.02 -0.84
CA SER A 212 -18.85 -4.77 -1.49
C SER A 212 -17.59 -4.06 -1.99
N VAL A 213 -17.57 -3.63 -3.26
CA VAL A 213 -16.39 -3.03 -3.89
C VAL A 213 -16.71 -1.69 -4.51
N SER A 214 -16.00 -0.63 -4.11
CA SER A 214 -16.01 0.66 -4.78
C SER A 214 -14.71 0.89 -5.56
N ILE A 215 -14.76 1.77 -6.56
CA ILE A 215 -13.60 2.14 -7.37
C ILE A 215 -13.31 3.62 -7.19
N ASN A 216 -12.05 3.96 -6.88
CA ASN A 216 -11.52 5.31 -6.75
C ASN A 216 -12.18 6.21 -5.68
N LYS A 217 -13.07 5.68 -4.87
CA LYS A 217 -13.75 6.43 -3.79
C LYS A 217 -13.76 5.59 -2.51
N PRO A 218 -13.25 6.13 -1.41
CA PRO A 218 -12.59 7.44 -1.24
C PRO A 218 -11.12 7.49 -1.69
N PHE A 219 -10.50 6.37 -2.06
CA PHE A 219 -9.08 6.26 -2.42
C PHE A 219 -8.91 5.88 -3.89
N ALA A 220 -8.34 6.81 -4.68
CA ALA A 220 -8.13 6.58 -6.11
C ALA A 220 -6.75 5.95 -6.42
N GLY A 221 -5.85 5.89 -5.46
CA GLY A 221 -4.47 5.42 -5.62
C GLY A 221 -3.45 6.37 -5.01
N GLY A 222 -2.24 5.85 -4.75
CA GLY A 222 -1.12 6.57 -4.17
C GLY A 222 0.04 6.78 -5.15
N PHE A 223 1.23 7.03 -4.58
CA PHE A 223 2.46 7.21 -5.35
C PHE A 223 2.84 5.94 -6.13
N ILE A 224 2.70 4.75 -5.52
CA ILE A 224 3.05 3.49 -6.18
C ILE A 224 2.21 3.28 -7.43
N THR A 225 0.90 3.45 -7.35
CA THR A 225 0.03 3.35 -8.53
C THR A 225 0.39 4.37 -9.59
N LYS A 226 0.61 5.63 -9.21
CA LYS A 226 0.98 6.73 -10.11
C LYS A 226 2.35 6.53 -10.77
N ASN A 227 3.33 6.07 -10.00
CA ASN A 227 4.73 5.99 -10.45
C ASN A 227 5.02 4.74 -11.28
N TYR A 228 4.31 3.64 -11.02
CA TYR A 228 4.58 2.37 -11.67
C TYR A 228 3.55 1.98 -12.71
N GLY A 229 2.28 2.37 -12.56
CA GLY A 229 1.23 2.04 -13.52
C GLY A 229 1.41 2.79 -14.84
N ILE A 230 1.77 2.07 -15.90
CA ILE A 230 1.96 2.60 -17.26
C ILE A 230 1.29 1.61 -18.23
N PRO A 231 -0.06 1.62 -18.36
CA PRO A 231 -0.79 0.65 -19.18
C PRO A 231 -0.29 0.53 -20.61
N LYS A 232 0.10 1.65 -21.23
CA LYS A 232 0.71 1.68 -22.58
C LYS A 232 2.00 0.86 -22.71
N LYS A 233 2.65 0.52 -21.57
CA LYS A 233 3.83 -0.35 -21.52
C LYS A 233 3.49 -1.73 -20.95
N SER A 234 2.22 -2.10 -20.89
CA SER A 234 1.75 -3.34 -20.25
C SER A 234 2.18 -3.48 -18.77
N ILE A 235 2.28 -2.35 -18.07
CA ILE A 235 2.48 -2.31 -16.63
C ILE A 235 1.23 -1.72 -15.99
N HIS A 236 0.52 -2.52 -15.21
CA HIS A 236 -0.70 -2.13 -14.52
C HIS A 236 -0.44 -2.03 -13.03
N ALA A 237 -1.04 -1.05 -12.37
CA ALA A 237 -0.99 -0.93 -10.91
C ALA A 237 -2.38 -0.60 -10.37
N ILE A 238 -2.84 -1.39 -9.40
CA ILE A 238 -4.12 -1.23 -8.71
C ILE A 238 -3.84 -1.20 -7.22
N GLN A 239 -4.28 -0.15 -6.54
CA GLN A 239 -4.32 -0.10 -5.09
C GLN A 239 -5.52 -0.90 -4.59
N ILE A 240 -5.31 -1.74 -3.57
CA ILE A 240 -6.36 -2.50 -2.89
C ILE A 240 -6.40 -2.01 -1.44
N GLU A 241 -7.51 -1.38 -1.07
CA GLU A 241 -7.79 -0.94 0.31
C GLU A 241 -8.80 -1.88 0.96
N ILE A 242 -8.40 -2.58 2.01
CA ILE A 242 -9.26 -3.49 2.76
C ILE A 242 -9.78 -2.77 4.00
N ASN A 243 -11.10 -2.80 4.22
CA ASN A 243 -11.70 -2.28 5.45
C ASN A 243 -11.19 -3.07 6.66
N ARG A 244 -10.55 -2.37 7.61
CA ARG A 244 -9.93 -2.96 8.80
C ARG A 244 -10.91 -3.72 9.69
N GLY A 245 -12.17 -3.28 9.74
CA GLY A 245 -13.22 -3.94 10.51
C GLY A 245 -13.47 -5.40 10.11
N LEU A 246 -13.10 -5.79 8.88
CA LEU A 246 -13.24 -7.17 8.40
C LEU A 246 -12.33 -8.15 9.14
N TYR A 247 -11.16 -7.70 9.64
CA TYR A 247 -10.12 -8.61 10.13
C TYR A 247 -9.46 -8.20 11.45
N MET A 248 -9.63 -6.96 11.93
CA MET A 248 -8.97 -6.50 13.16
C MET A 248 -9.86 -5.64 14.07
N ASP A 249 -9.46 -5.58 15.33
CA ASP A 249 -9.88 -4.57 16.31
C ASP A 249 -8.93 -3.37 16.14
N GLU A 250 -9.44 -2.27 15.61
CA GLU A 250 -8.63 -1.09 15.26
C GLU A 250 -8.13 -0.33 16.49
N GLU A 251 -8.85 -0.37 17.61
CA GLU A 251 -8.44 0.32 18.83
C GLU A 251 -7.26 -0.39 19.50
N LYS A 252 -7.29 -1.73 19.51
CA LYS A 252 -6.25 -2.56 20.11
C LYS A 252 -5.14 -2.94 19.15
N ILE A 253 -5.36 -2.71 17.85
CA ILE A 253 -4.48 -3.16 16.74
C ILE A 253 -4.14 -4.65 16.89
N LYS A 254 -5.21 -5.45 16.96
CA LYS A 254 -5.15 -6.92 17.14
C LYS A 254 -6.10 -7.61 16.16
N PRO A 255 -5.80 -8.84 15.74
CA PRO A 255 -6.76 -9.63 14.99
C PRO A 255 -8.10 -9.75 15.76
N ASN A 256 -9.22 -9.61 15.03
CA ASN A 256 -10.55 -9.85 15.57
C ASN A 256 -10.94 -11.34 15.40
N ASN A 257 -12.12 -11.72 15.88
CA ASN A 257 -12.60 -13.11 15.80
C ASN A 257 -12.76 -13.62 14.35
N ASN A 258 -12.91 -12.72 13.38
CA ASN A 258 -13.08 -13.06 11.97
C ASN A 258 -11.76 -13.21 11.22
N PHE A 259 -10.62 -12.86 11.81
CA PHE A 259 -9.31 -12.80 11.13
C PHE A 259 -8.98 -14.09 10.36
N LYS A 260 -9.15 -15.25 10.98
CA LYS A 260 -8.81 -16.54 10.34
C LYS A 260 -9.73 -16.85 9.15
N ALA A 261 -11.02 -16.59 9.27
CA ALA A 261 -11.99 -16.79 8.20
C ALA A 261 -11.71 -15.83 7.04
N PHE A 262 -11.50 -14.54 7.34
CA PHE A 262 -11.14 -13.54 6.35
C PHE A 262 -9.83 -13.90 5.62
N LYS A 263 -8.78 -14.29 6.35
CA LYS A 263 -7.50 -14.71 5.77
C LYS A 263 -7.68 -15.90 4.81
N SER A 264 -8.52 -16.87 5.15
CA SER A 264 -8.82 -18.01 4.28
C SER A 264 -9.57 -17.58 3.00
N THR A 265 -10.58 -16.72 3.13
CA THR A 265 -11.32 -16.18 1.97
C THR A 265 -10.40 -15.36 1.06
N LEU A 266 -9.58 -14.49 1.66
CA LEU A 266 -8.64 -13.66 0.92
C LEU A 266 -7.58 -14.50 0.20
N ALA A 267 -7.12 -15.62 0.77
CA ALA A 267 -6.21 -16.54 0.10
C ALA A 267 -6.80 -17.10 -1.21
N GLY A 268 -8.11 -17.44 -1.22
CA GLY A 268 -8.82 -17.83 -2.44
C GLY A 268 -8.93 -16.71 -3.48
N ILE A 269 -9.11 -15.47 -3.03
CA ILE A 269 -9.08 -14.28 -3.89
C ILE A 269 -7.69 -14.09 -4.48
N ILE A 270 -6.65 -14.13 -3.65
CA ILE A 270 -5.24 -13.96 -4.08
C ILE A 270 -4.86 -15.02 -5.11
N LEU A 271 -5.29 -16.26 -4.95
CA LEU A 271 -5.10 -17.32 -5.96
C LEU A 271 -5.67 -16.90 -7.33
N LYS A 272 -6.91 -16.40 -7.36
CA LYS A 272 -7.56 -15.91 -8.59
C LYS A 272 -6.84 -14.67 -9.17
N LEU A 273 -6.45 -13.70 -8.32
CA LEU A 273 -5.70 -12.52 -8.73
C LEU A 273 -4.33 -12.88 -9.31
N SER A 274 -3.63 -13.85 -8.70
CA SER A 274 -2.31 -14.31 -9.14
C SER A 274 -2.36 -15.07 -10.47
N SER A 275 -3.53 -15.61 -10.83
CA SER A 275 -3.74 -16.30 -12.12
C SER A 275 -4.11 -15.35 -13.26
N ILE A 276 -4.38 -14.06 -12.99
CA ILE A 276 -4.69 -13.09 -14.05
C ILE A 276 -3.53 -13.00 -15.04
N GLY A 277 -3.87 -13.00 -16.34
CA GLY A 277 -2.87 -12.96 -17.42
C GLY A 277 -2.30 -14.32 -17.80
N GLN A 278 -2.89 -15.41 -17.34
CA GLN A 278 -2.67 -16.72 -17.96
C GLN A 278 -3.32 -16.73 -19.35
N VAL A 279 -2.81 -17.60 -20.25
CA VAL A 279 -3.21 -17.64 -21.68
C VAL A 279 -4.72 -17.60 -21.94
N LYS A 280 -5.53 -18.14 -21.03
CA LYS A 280 -7.00 -18.13 -21.12
C LYS A 280 -7.64 -16.72 -21.07
N ASP A 281 -7.03 -15.78 -20.34
CA ASP A 281 -7.60 -14.44 -20.17
C ASP A 281 -7.55 -13.58 -21.43
N PHE A 282 -6.58 -13.83 -22.32
CA PHE A 282 -6.42 -13.09 -23.58
C PHE A 282 -7.45 -13.49 -24.63
N PHE A 283 -8.01 -14.70 -24.55
CA PHE A 283 -9.04 -15.17 -25.48
C PHE A 283 -10.44 -14.66 -25.12
N GLU A 284 -10.73 -14.39 -23.84
CA GLU A 284 -12.00 -13.83 -23.40
C GLU A 284 -12.16 -12.36 -23.82
N VAL A 285 -11.09 -11.57 -23.81
CA VAL A 285 -11.11 -10.14 -24.21
C VAL A 285 -11.25 -9.96 -25.72
N ALA A 286 -10.82 -10.93 -26.53
CA ALA A 286 -10.96 -10.89 -27.99
C ALA A 286 -12.35 -11.32 -28.49
N ALA A 287 -13.22 -11.77 -27.59
CA ALA A 287 -14.55 -12.27 -27.91
C ALA A 287 -15.69 -11.28 -27.55
N GLU A 288 -15.37 -10.14 -26.90
CA GLU A 288 -16.28 -9.00 -26.66
C GLU A 288 -16.00 -7.86 -27.64
#